data_3209a6b0832f6018b4479a35666f3547
#
_entry.id   3209a6b0832f6018b4479a35666f3547
#
_cell.length_a   1.000
_cell.length_b   1.000
_cell.length_c   1.000
_cell.angle_alpha   90.00
_cell.angle_beta   90.00
_cell.angle_gamma   90.00
#
_symmetry.space_group_name_H-M   'P 1'
#
loop_
_entity.id
_entity.type
_entity.pdbx_description
1 polymer ?
#
loop_
_entity_poly.entity_id
_entity_poly.type
_entity_poly.pdbx_seq_one_letter_code
_entity_poly.pdbx_strand_id
1 'polypeptide(L)' 'MTEVKKRKVHSAEFKAKVGMEAIRGEKTLNEIGQQYGVHPVVVSQWKKAIQEQA' A
#
# COMPACT_ATOMS: atom_id res chain seq x y z
N MET A 1 -7.10 -6.74 -23.52
CA MET A 1 -6.93 -6.69 -23.14
C MET A 1 -7.15 -6.63 -22.27
N THR A 2 -7.23 -6.48 -22.12
CA THR A 2 -7.21 -6.35 -21.47
C THR A 2 -7.09 -6.74 -20.50
N GLU A 3 -7.11 -7.15 -20.15
CA GLU A 3 -6.94 -7.54 -19.28
C GLU A 3 -6.21 -7.43 -18.45
N VAL A 4 -5.78 -7.20 -18.62
CA VAL A 4 -4.79 -6.90 -18.11
C VAL A 4 -4.95 -6.19 -17.05
N LYS A 5 -5.47 -5.64 -17.04
CA LYS A 5 -5.66 -4.94 -16.21
C LYS A 5 -6.07 -5.36 -15.15
N LYS A 6 -6.42 -6.04 -14.96
CA LYS A 6 -6.83 -6.40 -14.00
C LYS A 6 -6.03 -6.83 -13.11
N ARG A 7 -5.16 -7.04 -13.21
CA ARG A 7 -4.40 -7.55 -12.44
C ARG A 7 -4.17 -6.80 -11.42
N LYS A 8 -4.09 -6.74 -10.57
CA LYS A 8 -3.85 -6.16 -9.55
C LYS A 8 -2.89 -5.29 -9.60
N VAL A 9 -2.86 -4.50 -10.41
CA VAL A 9 -1.91 -3.46 -10.49
C VAL A 9 -2.23 -2.45 -9.44
N HIS A 10 -1.26 -2.12 -8.66
CA HIS A 10 -1.47 -1.14 -7.62
C HIS A 10 -1.15 0.23 -8.19
N SER A 11 -2.16 1.03 -8.38
CA SER A 11 -1.97 2.38 -8.90
C SER A 11 -1.21 3.23 -7.89
N ALA A 12 -0.68 4.36 -8.37
CA ALA A 12 0.04 5.27 -7.47
C ALA A 12 -0.87 5.77 -6.36
N GLU A 13 -2.13 6.01 -6.68
CA GLU A 13 -3.09 6.46 -5.67
C GLU A 13 -3.30 5.40 -4.60
N PHE A 14 -3.40 4.14 -5.03
CA PHE A 14 -3.60 3.05 -4.10
C PHE A 14 -2.40 2.91 -3.17
N LYS A 15 -1.20 2.95 -3.74
CA LYS A 15 0.00 2.84 -2.94
C LYS A 15 0.11 3.98 -1.95
N ALA A 16 -0.18 5.18 -2.39
CA ALA A 16 -0.11 6.34 -1.51
C ALA A 16 -1.10 6.21 -0.37
N LYS A 17 -2.30 5.74 -0.67
CA LYS A 17 -3.32 5.60 0.35
C LYS A 17 -2.90 4.59 1.41
N VAL A 18 -2.40 3.44 0.98
CA VAL A 18 -1.98 2.40 1.91
C VAL A 18 -0.78 2.87 2.71
N GLY A 19 0.18 3.50 2.06
CA GLY A 19 1.35 4.01 2.74
C GLY A 19 1.01 5.08 3.77
N MET A 20 0.08 5.95 3.42
CA MET A 20 -0.33 7.00 4.35
C MET A 20 -1.02 6.42 5.58
N GLU A 21 -1.83 5.38 5.38
CA GLU A 21 -2.46 4.71 6.51
C GLU A 21 -1.40 4.17 7.45
N ALA A 22 -0.35 3.59 6.89
CA ALA A 22 0.71 3.02 7.69
C ALA A 22 1.47 4.12 8.44
N ILE A 23 1.68 5.25 7.80
CA ILE A 23 2.39 6.36 8.44
C ILE A 23 1.58 6.95 9.58
N ARG A 24 0.26 6.99 9.42
CA ARG A 24 -0.59 7.52 10.49
C ARG A 24 -0.48 6.68 11.75
N GLY A 25 -0.18 5.39 11.61
CA GLY A 25 0.06 4.56 12.77
C GLY A 25 -1.17 4.15 13.54
N GLU A 26 -2.35 4.31 12.95
CA GLU A 26 -3.58 3.92 13.63
C GLU A 26 -3.78 2.41 13.59
N LYS A 27 -3.18 1.75 12.61
CA LYS A 27 -3.30 0.33 12.44
C LYS A 27 -1.92 -0.27 12.22
N THR A 28 -1.79 -1.53 12.57
CA THR A 28 -0.53 -2.22 12.31
C THR A 28 -0.40 -2.53 10.83
N LEU A 29 0.82 -2.81 10.42
CA LEU A 29 1.06 -3.17 9.03
C LEU A 29 0.26 -4.42 8.65
N ASN A 30 0.14 -5.37 9.57
CA ASN A 30 -0.64 -6.57 9.29
C ASN A 30 -2.10 -6.23 9.06
N GLU A 31 -2.65 -5.34 9.87
CA GLU A 31 -4.04 -4.96 9.73
C GLU A 31 -4.29 -4.24 8.41
N ILE A 32 -3.38 -3.35 8.06
CA ILE A 32 -3.52 -2.61 6.83
C ILE A 32 -3.41 -3.55 5.65
N GLY A 33 -2.45 -4.47 5.70
CA GLY A 33 -2.29 -5.43 4.64
C GLY A 33 -3.53 -6.27 4.42
N GLN A 34 -4.15 -6.71 5.51
CA GLN A 34 -5.36 -7.50 5.40
C GLN A 34 -6.53 -6.67 4.87
N GLN A 35 -6.61 -5.43 5.29
CA GLN A 35 -7.70 -4.56 4.87
C GLN A 35 -7.65 -4.30 3.37
N TYR A 36 -6.46 -4.09 2.85
CA TYR A 36 -6.29 -3.76 1.44
C TYR A 36 -5.90 -4.94 0.57
N GLY A 37 -5.71 -6.10 1.17
CA GLY A 37 -5.36 -7.28 0.40
C GLY A 37 -3.93 -7.29 -0.11
N VAL A 38 -3.01 -6.68 0.63
CA VAL A 38 -1.61 -6.68 0.27
C VAL A 38 -0.79 -7.26 1.41
N HIS A 39 0.38 -7.74 1.09
CA HIS A 39 1.26 -8.31 2.09
C HIS A 39 1.81 -7.19 2.99
N PRO A 40 1.95 -7.44 4.29
CA PRO A 40 2.48 -6.40 5.20
C PRO A 40 3.84 -5.87 4.78
N VAL A 41 4.67 -6.72 4.18
CA VAL A 41 5.98 -6.27 3.71
C VAL A 41 5.82 -5.18 2.65
N VAL A 42 4.83 -5.34 1.77
CA VAL A 42 4.57 -4.36 0.73
C VAL A 42 4.11 -3.05 1.35
N VAL A 43 3.26 -3.14 2.37
CA VAL A 43 2.80 -1.94 3.07
C VAL A 43 3.98 -1.19 3.66
N SER A 44 4.91 -1.93 4.27
CA SER A 44 6.09 -1.33 4.85
C SER A 44 6.94 -0.64 3.81
N GLN A 45 7.10 -1.26 2.64
CA GLN A 45 7.87 -0.68 1.57
C GLN A 45 7.26 0.62 1.07
N TRP A 46 5.95 0.64 0.94
CA TRP A 46 5.26 1.85 0.48
C TRP A 46 5.36 2.96 1.51
N LYS A 47 5.23 2.60 2.77
CA LYS A 47 5.38 3.59 3.83
C LYS A 47 6.77 4.22 3.77
N LYS A 48 7.79 3.39 3.62
CA LYS A 48 9.15 3.88 3.58
C LYS A 48 9.37 4.78 2.36
N ALA A 49 8.83 4.37 1.22
CA ALA A 49 8.99 5.15 0.01
C ALA A 49 8.42 6.56 0.17
N ILE A 50 7.25 6.65 0.78
CA ILE A 50 6.61 7.93 1.00
C ILE A 50 7.44 8.78 1.96
N GLN A 51 7.93 8.17 3.02
CA GLN A 51 8.73 8.89 4.01
C GLN A 51 10.03 9.41 3.41
N GLU A 52 10.61 8.64 2.50
CA GLU A 52 11.84 9.06 1.87
C GLU A 52 11.63 10.19 0.88
N GLN A 53 10.44 10.26 0.30
CA GLN A 53 10.15 11.33 -0.63
C GLN A 53 9.76 12.62 0.06
N ALA A 54 9.35 12.54 1.27
CA ALA A 54 8.88 13.71 2.02
C ALA A 54 10.04 14.61 2.53
#